data_2cccf2a924cf30940ef400168f354672
#
_entry.id   2cccf2a924cf30940ef400168f354672
#
_cell.length_a   1.000
_cell.length_b   1.000
_cell.length_c   1.000
_cell.angle_alpha   90.00
_cell.angle_beta   90.00
_cell.angle_gamma   90.00
#
_symmetry.space_group_name_H-M   'P 1'
#
loop_
_entity.id
_entity.type
_entity.pdbx_description
1 polymer ?
#
loop_
_entity_poly.entity_id
_entity_poly.type
_entity_poly.pdbx_seq_one_letter_code
_entity_poly.pdbx_strand_id
1 'polypeptide(L)'
;MADATAHLAPAARFGADIPVTLSSSSVFPLGTQDVFATAEDLGYDGVEVMVTHNAWSQDARRLTRLSERHGMPIDSIHAPTLLFTQQVWGSAWSKIRRSVELAQAVGAATVVAHPPFRWQGTYAVRFAEGIHELMAETGVVIAVENMYPWRAYGREAKMYLPHWNPLPEPYEHICWDFSHAAIARADSLAAVRELGPRLRHVHLTDGNDSGKDDHLAPGEGTQPVAETLRHLATAGLAGTVCVEVGTRGVEYAGQREEMLAASLAFAREHLAAGGTDHHHDGGVLRPTTKEMDRP
;
A
#
# COMPACT_ATOMS: atom_id res chain seq x y z
N MET A 1 29.03 15.83 -15.55
CA MET A 1 28.96 14.88 -14.43
C MET A 1 27.66 15.20 -13.70
N ALA A 2 26.60 14.45 -14.00
CA ALA A 2 25.34 14.59 -13.32
C ALA A 2 25.46 13.87 -11.98
N ASP A 3 25.20 14.62 -10.91
CA ASP A 3 25.15 14.13 -9.54
C ASP A 3 23.95 13.17 -9.45
N ALA A 4 24.24 11.88 -9.40
CA ALA A 4 23.23 10.85 -9.14
C ALA A 4 22.90 10.95 -7.64
N THR A 5 21.94 11.81 -7.31
CA THR A 5 21.29 11.74 -6.00
C THR A 5 20.60 10.38 -5.91
N ALA A 6 21.30 9.42 -5.32
CA ALA A 6 20.72 8.16 -4.92
C ALA A 6 19.48 8.49 -4.05
N HIS A 7 18.29 8.25 -4.59
CA HIS A 7 17.09 8.22 -3.77
C HIS A 7 17.26 7.05 -2.79
N LEU A 8 17.73 7.38 -1.61
CA LEU A 8 17.76 6.43 -0.50
C LEU A 8 16.32 6.00 -0.27
N ALA A 9 16.10 4.69 -0.23
CA ALA A 9 14.81 4.15 0.18
C ALA A 9 14.36 4.82 1.48
N PRO A 10 13.07 5.17 1.62
CA PRO A 10 12.58 5.87 2.80
C PRO A 10 12.96 5.09 4.06
N ALA A 11 13.40 5.83 5.10
CA ALA A 11 13.70 5.25 6.40
C ALA A 11 12.43 4.69 7.05
N ALA A 12 12.58 3.70 7.92
CA ALA A 12 11.46 3.18 8.72
C ALA A 12 10.88 4.30 9.59
N ARG A 13 9.56 4.40 9.64
CA ARG A 13 8.77 5.30 10.48
C ARG A 13 8.03 4.48 11.52
N PHE A 14 7.74 5.07 12.67
CA PHE A 14 7.14 4.39 13.80
C PHE A 14 5.91 5.15 14.28
N GLY A 15 4.93 4.43 14.82
CA GLY A 15 3.76 5.02 15.42
C GLY A 15 3.05 6.00 14.49
N ALA A 16 2.75 7.18 15.03
CA ALA A 16 2.03 8.24 14.31
C ALA A 16 2.82 8.89 13.15
N ASP A 17 4.12 8.60 13.01
CA ASP A 17 4.92 9.11 11.90
C ASP A 17 4.73 8.30 10.59
N ILE A 18 4.03 7.15 10.64
CA ILE A 18 3.67 6.39 9.45
C ILE A 18 2.57 7.14 8.70
N PRO A 19 2.77 7.54 7.44
CA PRO A 19 1.76 8.28 6.70
C PRO A 19 0.52 7.44 6.42
N VAL A 20 -0.64 8.10 6.48
CA VAL A 20 -1.93 7.51 6.08
C VAL A 20 -2.46 8.27 4.87
N THR A 21 -2.46 7.64 3.72
CA THR A 21 -2.89 8.23 2.44
C THR A 21 -4.25 7.70 1.98
N LEU A 22 -4.85 8.35 0.99
CA LEU A 22 -6.13 7.96 0.41
C LEU A 22 -5.96 7.51 -1.04
N SER A 23 -6.43 6.31 -1.37
CA SER A 23 -6.46 5.81 -2.75
C SER A 23 -7.56 6.51 -3.56
N SER A 24 -7.24 6.85 -4.81
CA SER A 24 -8.24 7.39 -5.75
C SER A 24 -9.32 6.39 -6.14
N SER A 25 -9.13 5.09 -5.87
CA SER A 25 -10.15 4.06 -6.00
C SER A 25 -11.28 4.25 -5.00
N SER A 26 -10.96 4.75 -3.80
CA SER A 26 -11.92 4.95 -2.70
C SER A 26 -12.95 6.03 -2.96
N VAL A 27 -12.70 6.94 -3.89
CA VAL A 27 -13.69 7.97 -4.26
C VAL A 27 -14.54 7.58 -5.48
N PHE A 28 -14.29 6.42 -6.11
CA PHE A 28 -15.06 5.98 -7.27
C PHE A 28 -16.57 5.92 -6.93
N PRO A 29 -17.50 6.40 -7.80
CA PRO A 29 -17.30 6.73 -9.22
C PRO A 29 -16.89 8.17 -9.52
N LEU A 30 -16.49 8.96 -8.53
CA LEU A 30 -15.90 10.27 -8.77
C LEU A 30 -14.57 10.14 -9.52
N GLY A 31 -14.01 11.25 -10.00
CA GLY A 31 -12.79 11.23 -10.79
C GLY A 31 -11.52 11.30 -9.93
N THR A 32 -10.37 11.06 -10.56
CA THR A 32 -9.06 11.19 -9.89
C THR A 32 -8.83 12.57 -9.25
N GLN A 33 -9.41 13.63 -9.82
CA GLN A 33 -9.31 14.98 -9.26
C GLN A 33 -9.98 15.11 -7.89
N ASP A 34 -11.05 14.33 -7.65
CA ASP A 34 -11.84 14.46 -6.43
C ASP A 34 -11.13 13.87 -5.21
N VAL A 35 -10.18 12.91 -5.38
CA VAL A 35 -9.43 12.36 -4.26
C VAL A 35 -8.58 13.40 -3.55
N PHE A 36 -8.04 14.39 -4.28
CA PHE A 36 -7.19 15.43 -3.69
C PHE A 36 -7.98 16.34 -2.75
N ALA A 37 -9.17 16.79 -3.18
CA ALA A 37 -10.05 17.58 -2.35
C ALA A 37 -10.54 16.78 -1.12
N THR A 38 -10.95 15.52 -1.34
CA THR A 38 -11.39 14.64 -0.24
C THR A 38 -10.27 14.40 0.77
N ALA A 39 -9.05 14.16 0.31
CA ALA A 39 -7.89 13.94 1.18
C ALA A 39 -7.53 15.19 1.99
N GLU A 40 -7.56 16.38 1.37
CA GLU A 40 -7.36 17.66 2.04
C GLU A 40 -8.43 17.89 3.11
N ASP A 41 -9.72 17.79 2.74
CA ASP A 41 -10.85 18.06 3.63
C ASP A 41 -10.88 17.13 4.85
N LEU A 42 -10.49 15.86 4.67
CA LEU A 42 -10.47 14.86 5.74
C LEU A 42 -9.14 14.82 6.51
N GLY A 43 -8.09 15.47 5.99
CA GLY A 43 -6.79 15.58 6.66
C GLY A 43 -5.91 14.33 6.51
N TYR A 44 -5.95 13.65 5.37
CA TYR A 44 -4.99 12.61 5.00
C TYR A 44 -3.58 13.19 4.78
N ASP A 45 -2.55 12.35 4.81
CA ASP A 45 -1.16 12.80 4.65
C ASP A 45 -0.72 12.87 3.18
N GLY A 46 -1.55 12.36 2.26
CA GLY A 46 -1.31 12.35 0.81
C GLY A 46 -2.30 11.45 0.07
N VAL A 47 -2.02 11.19 -1.19
CA VAL A 47 -2.88 10.37 -2.04
C VAL A 47 -2.11 9.29 -2.78
N GLU A 48 -2.82 8.19 -3.08
CA GLU A 48 -2.44 7.24 -4.09
C GLU A 48 -3.26 7.48 -5.36
N VAL A 49 -2.59 7.50 -6.51
CA VAL A 49 -3.25 7.62 -7.80
C VAL A 49 -3.31 6.27 -8.50
N MET A 50 -4.50 5.67 -8.54
CA MET A 50 -4.76 4.51 -9.38
C MET A 50 -4.89 4.95 -10.84
N VAL A 51 -4.01 4.45 -11.70
CA VAL A 51 -4.04 4.75 -13.13
C VAL A 51 -5.16 3.96 -13.80
N THR A 52 -6.12 4.69 -14.38
CA THR A 52 -7.30 4.11 -15.04
C THR A 52 -7.50 4.74 -16.43
N HIS A 53 -8.67 4.54 -17.03
CA HIS A 53 -9.07 5.24 -18.26
C HIS A 53 -9.34 6.73 -18.04
N ASN A 54 -9.40 7.21 -16.81
CA ASN A 54 -9.50 8.64 -16.51
C ASN A 54 -8.20 9.34 -16.94
N ALA A 55 -8.33 10.29 -17.86
CA ALA A 55 -7.18 11.01 -18.42
C ALA A 55 -6.39 11.82 -17.37
N TRP A 56 -7.01 12.17 -16.23
CA TRP A 56 -6.32 12.86 -15.15
C TRP A 56 -5.30 11.94 -14.46
N SER A 57 -5.63 10.66 -14.27
CA SER A 57 -4.71 9.69 -13.64
C SER A 57 -3.47 9.37 -14.48
N GLN A 58 -3.45 9.79 -15.74
CA GLN A 58 -2.40 9.48 -16.71
C GLN A 58 -1.49 10.68 -17.05
N ASP A 59 -1.78 11.87 -16.53
CA ASP A 59 -1.12 13.12 -16.91
C ASP A 59 -0.38 13.75 -15.73
N ALA A 60 0.95 13.62 -15.72
CA ALA A 60 1.80 14.15 -14.67
C ALA A 60 1.56 15.64 -14.39
N ARG A 61 1.40 16.47 -15.43
CA ARG A 61 1.19 17.92 -15.27
C ARG A 61 -0.13 18.25 -14.57
N ARG A 62 -1.18 17.47 -14.86
CA ARG A 62 -2.48 17.63 -14.19
C ARG A 62 -2.38 17.18 -12.74
N LEU A 63 -1.75 16.04 -12.48
CA LEU A 63 -1.54 15.51 -11.14
C LEU A 63 -0.69 16.45 -10.27
N THR A 64 0.41 16.98 -10.80
CA THR A 64 1.23 17.97 -10.09
C THR A 64 0.43 19.21 -9.71
N ARG A 65 -0.38 19.75 -10.64
CA ARG A 65 -1.25 20.90 -10.33
C ARG A 65 -2.30 20.61 -9.27
N LEU A 66 -2.85 19.39 -9.23
CA LEU A 66 -3.78 18.99 -8.17
C LEU A 66 -3.06 18.88 -6.83
N SER A 67 -1.90 18.22 -6.80
CA SER A 67 -1.05 18.11 -5.61
C SER A 67 -0.70 19.48 -5.04
N GLU A 68 -0.22 20.40 -5.87
CA GLU A 68 0.12 21.77 -5.48
C GLU A 68 -1.11 22.55 -4.98
N ARG A 69 -2.24 22.44 -5.69
CA ARG A 69 -3.49 23.17 -5.35
C ARG A 69 -4.05 22.77 -4.00
N HIS A 70 -4.03 21.48 -3.69
CA HIS A 70 -4.62 20.91 -2.48
C HIS A 70 -3.59 20.68 -1.35
N GLY A 71 -2.28 20.93 -1.61
CA GLY A 71 -1.22 20.63 -0.64
C GLY A 71 -1.10 19.14 -0.34
N MET A 72 -1.62 18.26 -1.21
CA MET A 72 -1.63 16.81 -1.02
C MET A 72 -0.53 16.14 -1.85
N PRO A 73 0.53 15.63 -1.24
CA PRO A 73 1.57 14.90 -1.97
C PRO A 73 1.00 13.62 -2.58
N ILE A 74 1.54 13.23 -3.74
CA ILE A 74 1.25 11.93 -4.35
C ILE A 74 2.31 10.96 -3.82
N ASP A 75 1.91 10.07 -2.95
CA ASP A 75 2.82 9.13 -2.29
C ASP A 75 3.11 7.91 -3.17
N SER A 76 2.09 7.40 -3.85
CA SER A 76 2.19 6.23 -4.69
C SER A 76 1.37 6.33 -5.98
N ILE A 77 1.80 5.55 -6.97
CA ILE A 77 1.09 5.32 -8.23
C ILE A 77 0.70 3.84 -8.30
N HIS A 78 -0.59 3.55 -8.40
CA HIS A 78 -1.06 2.20 -8.64
C HIS A 78 -1.11 1.92 -10.15
N ALA A 79 -0.29 0.98 -10.61
CA ALA A 79 -0.16 0.65 -12.03
C ALA A 79 -1.44 0.02 -12.61
N PRO A 80 -1.80 0.29 -13.89
CA PRO A 80 -3.01 -0.24 -14.52
C PRO A 80 -2.86 -1.71 -14.93
N THR A 81 -2.63 -2.59 -13.96
CA THR A 81 -2.35 -4.03 -14.17
C THR A 81 -3.58 -4.92 -14.06
N LEU A 82 -4.74 -4.38 -13.66
CA LEU A 82 -6.01 -5.09 -13.60
C LEU A 82 -6.56 -5.46 -14.99
N LEU A 83 -7.42 -6.46 -15.06
CA LEU A 83 -8.03 -6.94 -16.31
C LEU A 83 -8.80 -5.83 -17.05
N PHE A 84 -9.56 -5.01 -16.34
CA PHE A 84 -10.35 -3.93 -16.95
C PHE A 84 -9.52 -2.72 -17.38
N THR A 85 -8.25 -2.62 -16.96
CA THR A 85 -7.30 -1.59 -17.39
C THR A 85 -6.36 -2.06 -18.51
N GLN A 86 -6.63 -3.21 -19.13
CA GLN A 86 -5.73 -3.80 -20.13
C GLN A 86 -5.42 -2.89 -21.32
N GLN A 87 -6.32 -1.98 -21.67
CA GLN A 87 -6.12 -1.05 -22.79
C GLN A 87 -5.35 0.22 -22.40
N VAL A 88 -5.18 0.49 -21.10
CA VAL A 88 -4.40 1.64 -20.63
C VAL A 88 -2.93 1.39 -20.90
N TRP A 89 -2.28 2.28 -21.66
CA TRP A 89 -0.85 2.26 -21.95
C TRP A 89 -0.29 1.03 -22.67
N GLY A 90 -1.12 0.17 -23.23
CA GLY A 90 -0.71 -0.92 -24.13
C GLY A 90 -0.14 -2.14 -23.43
N SER A 91 1.11 -2.55 -23.74
CA SER A 91 1.69 -3.79 -23.24
C SER A 91 1.95 -3.79 -21.73
N ALA A 92 2.06 -4.97 -21.12
CA ALA A 92 2.29 -5.11 -19.68
C ALA A 92 3.56 -4.37 -19.20
N TRP A 93 4.70 -4.53 -19.88
CA TRP A 93 5.91 -3.77 -19.55
C TRP A 93 5.75 -2.26 -19.77
N SER A 94 5.02 -1.85 -20.80
CA SER A 94 4.75 -0.43 -21.02
C SER A 94 3.97 0.19 -19.86
N LYS A 95 3.05 -0.55 -19.24
CA LYS A 95 2.30 -0.11 -18.07
C LYS A 95 3.22 0.14 -16.87
N ILE A 96 4.09 -0.83 -16.56
CA ILE A 96 5.03 -0.70 -15.42
C ILE A 96 6.00 0.47 -15.66
N ARG A 97 6.65 0.56 -16.84
CA ARG A 97 7.59 1.65 -17.14
C ARG A 97 6.93 3.01 -17.07
N ARG A 98 5.74 3.17 -17.66
CA ARG A 98 5.01 4.44 -17.63
C ARG A 98 4.49 4.79 -16.24
N SER A 99 4.17 3.81 -15.39
CA SER A 99 3.85 4.07 -13.98
C SER A 99 5.07 4.60 -13.22
N VAL A 100 6.25 4.04 -13.47
CA VAL A 100 7.51 4.53 -12.89
C VAL A 100 7.86 5.93 -13.40
N GLU A 101 7.75 6.18 -14.72
CA GLU A 101 7.95 7.50 -15.31
C GLU A 101 6.98 8.54 -14.71
N LEU A 102 5.71 8.15 -14.51
CA LEU A 102 4.71 8.99 -13.88
C LEU A 102 5.07 9.27 -12.41
N ALA A 103 5.46 8.25 -11.66
CA ALA A 103 5.88 8.37 -10.26
C ALA A 103 7.05 9.35 -10.13
N GLN A 104 8.10 9.21 -10.96
CA GLN A 104 9.23 10.15 -10.99
C GLN A 104 8.78 11.59 -11.31
N ALA A 105 7.88 11.74 -12.28
CA ALA A 105 7.42 13.06 -12.72
C ALA A 105 6.57 13.79 -11.68
N VAL A 106 5.88 13.07 -10.78
CA VAL A 106 5.04 13.66 -9.71
C VAL A 106 5.69 13.59 -8.33
N GLY A 107 6.89 12.99 -8.22
CA GLY A 107 7.61 12.84 -6.95
C GLY A 107 7.12 11.71 -6.04
N ALA A 108 6.34 10.76 -6.58
CA ALA A 108 5.90 9.59 -5.83
C ALA A 108 7.06 8.59 -5.65
N ALA A 109 7.19 8.04 -4.43
CA ALA A 109 8.28 7.12 -4.08
C ALA A 109 7.98 5.67 -4.49
N THR A 110 6.71 5.30 -4.60
CA THR A 110 6.26 3.92 -4.76
C THR A 110 5.33 3.75 -5.96
N VAL A 111 5.52 2.65 -6.67
CA VAL A 111 4.56 2.11 -7.66
C VAL A 111 4.03 0.80 -7.12
N VAL A 112 2.71 0.68 -6.98
CA VAL A 112 2.05 -0.59 -6.66
C VAL A 112 1.71 -1.31 -7.96
N ALA A 113 1.97 -2.62 -8.02
CA ALA A 113 1.68 -3.44 -9.19
C ALA A 113 1.20 -4.84 -8.79
N HIS A 114 0.17 -5.35 -9.46
CA HIS A 114 -0.25 -6.74 -9.29
C HIS A 114 0.75 -7.71 -9.93
N PRO A 115 0.89 -8.93 -9.41
CA PRO A 115 1.64 -9.98 -10.08
C PRO A 115 1.02 -10.29 -11.44
N PRO A 116 1.83 -10.72 -12.42
CA PRO A 116 1.34 -10.98 -13.77
C PRO A 116 0.34 -12.12 -13.83
N PHE A 117 -0.56 -12.06 -14.79
CA PHE A 117 -1.36 -13.21 -15.16
C PHE A 117 -0.52 -14.22 -15.94
N ARG A 118 -0.75 -15.51 -15.68
CA ARG A 118 0.01 -16.61 -16.32
C ARG A 118 -0.02 -16.61 -17.86
N TRP A 119 -1.06 -16.03 -18.47
CA TRP A 119 -1.16 -15.95 -19.94
C TRP A 119 -0.38 -14.80 -20.56
N GLN A 120 0.27 -13.96 -19.75
CA GLN A 120 1.07 -12.83 -20.25
C GLN A 120 2.48 -13.23 -20.73
N GLY A 121 2.73 -14.55 -20.88
CA GLY A 121 3.91 -15.09 -21.56
C GLY A 121 5.22 -14.65 -20.94
N THR A 122 6.14 -14.14 -21.77
CA THR A 122 7.50 -13.74 -21.36
C THR A 122 7.48 -12.66 -20.27
N TYR A 123 6.51 -11.76 -20.28
CA TYR A 123 6.36 -10.76 -19.23
C TYR A 123 6.21 -11.41 -17.85
N ALA A 124 5.31 -12.41 -17.74
CA ALA A 124 5.06 -13.08 -16.47
C ALA A 124 6.31 -13.83 -15.96
N VAL A 125 7.04 -14.49 -16.86
CA VAL A 125 8.28 -15.22 -16.50
C VAL A 125 9.41 -14.28 -16.04
N ARG A 126 9.52 -13.11 -16.69
CA ARG A 126 10.62 -12.16 -16.42
C ARG A 126 10.24 -11.04 -15.45
N PHE A 127 9.05 -11.09 -14.85
CA PHE A 127 8.51 -9.98 -14.07
C PHE A 127 9.40 -9.62 -12.88
N ALA A 128 9.76 -10.59 -12.03
CA ALA A 128 10.56 -10.33 -10.83
C ALA A 128 11.93 -9.73 -11.18
N GLU A 129 12.62 -10.28 -12.17
CA GLU A 129 13.90 -9.77 -12.65
C GLU A 129 13.76 -8.37 -13.24
N GLY A 130 12.75 -8.16 -14.09
CA GLY A 130 12.59 -6.87 -14.77
C GLY A 130 12.14 -5.73 -13.88
N ILE A 131 11.36 -5.98 -12.80
CA ILE A 131 11.06 -4.94 -11.80
C ILE A 131 12.29 -4.63 -10.94
N HIS A 132 13.11 -5.64 -10.59
CA HIS A 132 14.38 -5.45 -9.90
C HIS A 132 15.32 -4.53 -10.71
N GLU A 133 15.52 -4.84 -12.01
CA GLU A 133 16.34 -4.02 -12.92
C GLU A 133 15.80 -2.57 -12.97
N LEU A 134 14.47 -2.41 -13.10
CA LEU A 134 13.84 -1.09 -13.20
C LEU A 134 13.95 -0.28 -11.92
N MET A 135 13.82 -0.90 -10.75
CA MET A 135 14.06 -0.26 -9.45
C MET A 135 15.52 0.20 -9.31
N ALA A 136 16.48 -0.65 -9.70
CA ALA A 136 17.90 -0.30 -9.68
C ALA A 136 18.25 0.86 -10.62
N GLU A 137 17.57 0.94 -11.78
CA GLU A 137 17.76 2.01 -12.77
C GLU A 137 17.15 3.35 -12.31
N THR A 138 15.99 3.32 -11.66
CA THR A 138 15.17 4.50 -11.46
C THR A 138 15.10 5.01 -10.02
N GLY A 139 15.44 4.17 -9.04
CA GLY A 139 15.27 4.44 -7.61
C GLY A 139 13.82 4.44 -7.12
N VAL A 140 12.84 4.20 -8.00
CA VAL A 140 11.43 4.09 -7.62
C VAL A 140 11.14 2.71 -7.08
N VAL A 141 10.54 2.60 -5.91
CA VAL A 141 10.11 1.32 -5.32
C VAL A 141 8.96 0.75 -6.14
N ILE A 142 9.05 -0.53 -6.52
CA ILE A 142 7.91 -1.27 -7.11
C ILE A 142 7.47 -2.31 -6.08
N ALA A 143 6.34 -2.06 -5.44
CA ALA A 143 5.73 -2.94 -4.45
C ALA A 143 4.73 -3.87 -5.13
N VAL A 144 4.99 -5.18 -5.07
CA VAL A 144 4.10 -6.19 -5.65
C VAL A 144 3.01 -6.53 -4.65
N GLU A 145 1.76 -6.39 -5.07
CA GLU A 145 0.60 -6.59 -4.22
C GLU A 145 0.24 -8.07 -4.09
N ASN A 146 -0.13 -8.51 -2.87
CA ASN A 146 -0.76 -9.81 -2.71
C ASN A 146 -2.13 -9.80 -3.39
N MET A 147 -2.39 -10.88 -4.11
CA MET A 147 -3.70 -11.15 -4.72
C MET A 147 -4.37 -12.30 -3.98
N TYR A 148 -5.34 -12.90 -4.61
CA TYR A 148 -6.09 -14.04 -4.07
C TYR A 148 -6.29 -15.14 -5.12
N PRO A 149 -6.50 -16.40 -4.69
CA PRO A 149 -6.76 -17.49 -5.60
C PRO A 149 -8.15 -17.33 -6.24
N TRP A 150 -8.22 -17.49 -7.55
CA TRP A 150 -9.51 -17.60 -8.22
C TRP A 150 -10.08 -18.99 -7.98
N ARG A 151 -11.29 -19.04 -7.44
CA ARG A 151 -11.97 -20.30 -7.13
C ARG A 151 -13.19 -20.48 -8.02
N ALA A 152 -13.26 -21.64 -8.70
CA ALA A 152 -14.42 -22.03 -9.47
C ALA A 152 -14.75 -23.50 -9.19
N TYR A 153 -16.00 -23.81 -8.89
CA TYR A 153 -16.46 -25.15 -8.59
C TYR A 153 -15.65 -25.89 -7.51
N GLY A 154 -15.26 -25.16 -6.46
CA GLY A 154 -14.47 -25.71 -5.35
C GLY A 154 -12.99 -25.98 -5.67
N ARG A 155 -12.51 -25.59 -6.84
CA ARG A 155 -11.10 -25.72 -7.26
C ARG A 155 -10.46 -24.38 -7.44
N GLU A 156 -9.19 -24.30 -7.03
CA GLU A 156 -8.35 -23.12 -7.25
C GLU A 156 -7.81 -23.12 -8.69
N ALA A 157 -7.98 -21.99 -9.38
CA ALA A 157 -7.40 -21.74 -10.68
C ALA A 157 -6.11 -20.92 -10.53
N LYS A 158 -5.00 -21.42 -11.05
CA LYS A 158 -3.71 -20.72 -11.08
C LYS A 158 -3.73 -19.61 -12.13
N MET A 159 -4.17 -18.42 -11.72
CA MET A 159 -4.32 -17.27 -12.63
C MET A 159 -3.06 -16.42 -12.69
N TYR A 160 -2.29 -16.38 -11.62
CA TYR A 160 -1.07 -15.56 -11.49
C TYR A 160 0.20 -16.39 -11.71
N LEU A 161 1.27 -15.74 -12.13
CA LEU A 161 2.59 -16.32 -12.28
C LEU A 161 3.63 -15.32 -11.70
N PRO A 162 4.49 -15.75 -10.74
CA PRO A 162 4.59 -17.11 -10.23
C PRO A 162 3.40 -17.52 -9.36
N HIS A 163 2.88 -16.64 -8.49
CA HIS A 163 1.78 -16.95 -7.58
C HIS A 163 0.98 -15.69 -7.19
N TRP A 164 -0.21 -15.85 -6.63
CA TRP A 164 -0.99 -14.76 -6.02
C TRP A 164 -0.45 -14.32 -4.65
N ASN A 165 0.19 -15.24 -3.93
CA ASN A 165 0.84 -14.94 -2.64
C ASN A 165 2.30 -14.53 -2.88
N PRO A 166 2.69 -13.30 -2.51
CA PRO A 166 4.04 -12.80 -2.74
C PRO A 166 5.06 -13.24 -1.68
N LEU A 167 4.63 -13.86 -0.57
CA LEU A 167 5.50 -14.23 0.55
C LEU A 167 6.70 -15.09 0.10
N PRO A 168 6.50 -16.21 -0.63
CA PRO A 168 7.60 -17.07 -1.07
C PRO A 168 8.34 -16.53 -2.30
N GLU A 169 7.85 -15.44 -2.91
CA GLU A 169 8.38 -14.96 -4.17
C GLU A 169 9.57 -14.00 -3.98
N PRO A 170 10.49 -13.90 -4.96
CA PRO A 170 11.70 -13.11 -4.85
C PRO A 170 11.47 -11.62 -5.11
N TYR A 171 10.34 -11.07 -4.67
CA TYR A 171 10.06 -9.64 -4.76
C TYR A 171 10.75 -8.91 -3.62
N GLU A 172 11.47 -7.83 -3.92
CA GLU A 172 12.15 -7.02 -2.91
C GLU A 172 11.17 -6.24 -2.05
N HIS A 173 10.09 -5.77 -2.66
CA HIS A 173 9.10 -4.92 -2.01
C HIS A 173 7.69 -5.42 -2.28
N ILE A 174 6.88 -5.37 -1.23
CA ILE A 174 5.51 -5.89 -1.21
C ILE A 174 4.55 -4.79 -0.80
N CYS A 175 3.39 -4.77 -1.46
CA CYS A 175 2.17 -4.15 -0.98
C CYS A 175 1.29 -5.24 -0.35
N TRP A 176 0.74 -4.99 0.86
CA TRP A 176 -0.19 -5.93 1.49
C TRP A 176 -1.59 -5.34 1.53
N ASP A 177 -2.52 -6.02 0.87
CA ASP A 177 -3.95 -5.72 0.87
C ASP A 177 -4.71 -6.68 1.78
N PHE A 178 -5.52 -6.13 2.70
CA PHE A 178 -6.29 -6.91 3.67
C PHE A 178 -7.54 -7.56 3.06
N SER A 179 -8.21 -6.92 2.08
CA SER A 179 -9.37 -7.51 1.41
C SER A 179 -8.95 -8.74 0.60
N HIS A 180 -7.84 -8.63 -0.14
CA HIS A 180 -7.23 -9.75 -0.84
C HIS A 180 -6.82 -10.88 0.11
N ALA A 181 -6.24 -10.54 1.27
CA ALA A 181 -5.87 -11.50 2.30
C ALA A 181 -7.10 -12.24 2.86
N ALA A 182 -8.22 -11.53 3.08
CA ALA A 182 -9.48 -12.15 3.53
C ALA A 182 -9.99 -13.19 2.53
N ILE A 183 -10.05 -12.86 1.23
CA ILE A 183 -10.44 -13.82 0.18
C ILE A 183 -9.47 -15.00 0.11
N ALA A 184 -8.18 -14.73 0.28
CA ALA A 184 -7.14 -15.76 0.30
C ALA A 184 -7.17 -16.63 1.57
N ARG A 185 -7.90 -16.23 2.60
CA ARG A 185 -7.88 -16.81 3.95
C ARG A 185 -6.50 -16.76 4.60
N ALA A 186 -5.75 -15.73 4.28
CA ALA A 186 -4.43 -15.50 4.84
C ALA A 186 -4.55 -14.72 6.18
N ASP A 187 -3.67 -15.02 7.12
CA ASP A 187 -3.49 -14.24 8.34
C ASP A 187 -2.58 -13.05 8.03
N SER A 188 -3.15 -11.85 7.96
CA SER A 188 -2.41 -10.63 7.64
C SER A 188 -1.34 -10.29 8.68
N LEU A 189 -1.59 -10.53 9.97
CA LEU A 189 -0.59 -10.26 11.01
C LEU A 189 0.62 -11.18 10.87
N ALA A 190 0.38 -12.48 10.64
CA ALA A 190 1.46 -13.44 10.40
C ALA A 190 2.24 -13.09 9.13
N ALA A 191 1.54 -12.76 8.05
CA ALA A 191 2.16 -12.40 6.78
C ALA A 191 3.03 -11.13 6.89
N VAL A 192 2.52 -10.08 7.53
CA VAL A 192 3.25 -8.82 7.72
C VAL A 192 4.50 -9.02 8.57
N ARG A 193 4.44 -9.86 9.60
CA ARG A 193 5.61 -10.22 10.41
C ARG A 193 6.67 -10.96 9.60
N GLU A 194 6.26 -11.88 8.72
CA GLU A 194 7.17 -12.62 7.84
C GLU A 194 7.80 -11.70 6.78
N LEU A 195 7.04 -10.76 6.22
CA LEU A 195 7.53 -9.79 5.23
C LEU A 195 8.61 -8.88 5.80
N GLY A 196 8.44 -8.40 7.03
CA GLY A 196 9.39 -7.49 7.69
C GLY A 196 9.74 -6.29 6.78
N PRO A 197 11.04 -6.02 6.50
CA PRO A 197 11.47 -4.86 5.74
C PRO A 197 11.09 -4.91 4.24
N ARG A 198 10.60 -6.05 3.73
CA ARG A 198 10.07 -6.15 2.37
C ARG A 198 8.73 -5.42 2.22
N LEU A 199 7.98 -5.25 3.31
CA LEU A 199 6.71 -4.51 3.28
C LEU A 199 6.98 -3.01 3.08
N ARG A 200 6.41 -2.43 2.04
CA ARG A 200 6.61 -1.03 1.67
C ARG A 200 5.32 -0.26 1.49
N HIS A 201 4.24 -0.96 1.33
CA HIS A 201 2.93 -0.36 1.14
C HIS A 201 1.86 -1.24 1.73
N VAL A 202 0.80 -0.64 2.24
CA VAL A 202 -0.34 -1.36 2.80
C VAL A 202 -1.62 -0.75 2.24
N HIS A 203 -2.45 -1.56 1.60
CA HIS A 203 -3.82 -1.17 1.31
C HIS A 203 -4.70 -1.49 2.52
N LEU A 204 -5.07 -0.42 3.22
CA LEU A 204 -5.93 -0.50 4.40
C LEU A 204 -7.37 -0.63 3.96
N THR A 205 -7.83 -1.85 4.01
CA THR A 205 -9.18 -2.32 3.75
C THR A 205 -9.53 -3.34 4.82
N ASP A 206 -10.67 -3.97 4.69
CA ASP A 206 -11.01 -5.23 5.34
C ASP A 206 -11.83 -6.07 4.36
N GLY A 207 -12.08 -7.30 4.70
CA GLY A 207 -12.85 -8.21 3.86
C GLY A 207 -13.33 -9.43 4.62
N ASN A 208 -14.26 -10.12 4.00
CA ASN A 208 -14.78 -11.38 4.48
C ASN A 208 -14.34 -12.52 3.56
N ASP A 209 -14.42 -13.76 4.04
CA ASP A 209 -14.27 -14.95 3.19
C ASP A 209 -15.51 -15.17 2.30
N SER A 210 -16.00 -14.09 1.69
CA SER A 210 -17.18 -14.08 0.80
C SER A 210 -16.85 -14.54 -0.63
N GLY A 211 -15.56 -14.63 -0.96
CA GLY A 211 -15.08 -14.87 -2.33
C GLY A 211 -15.21 -13.65 -3.23
N LYS A 212 -15.54 -12.49 -2.69
CA LYS A 212 -15.57 -11.19 -3.36
C LYS A 212 -14.49 -10.29 -2.78
N ASP A 213 -13.99 -9.41 -3.62
CA ASP A 213 -13.13 -8.34 -3.21
C ASP A 213 -14.00 -7.19 -2.65
N ASP A 214 -14.23 -7.25 -1.34
CA ASP A 214 -15.25 -6.43 -0.69
C ASP A 214 -14.76 -5.01 -0.41
N HIS A 215 -13.46 -4.80 -0.17
CA HIS A 215 -12.87 -3.52 0.24
C HIS A 215 -13.68 -2.83 1.34
N LEU A 216 -13.99 -3.57 2.41
CA LEU A 216 -14.74 -3.06 3.56
C LEU A 216 -13.92 -2.02 4.34
N ALA A 217 -14.61 -1.19 5.13
CA ALA A 217 -13.92 -0.33 6.07
C ALA A 217 -13.16 -1.18 7.12
N PRO A 218 -11.99 -0.70 7.59
CA PRO A 218 -11.18 -1.45 8.54
C PRO A 218 -11.95 -1.73 9.83
N GLY A 219 -11.97 -3.00 10.25
CA GLY A 219 -12.73 -3.51 11.39
C GLY A 219 -14.14 -4.01 11.07
N GLU A 220 -14.61 -3.90 9.82
CA GLU A 220 -15.91 -4.43 9.39
C GLU A 220 -15.82 -5.86 8.82
N GLY A 221 -14.62 -6.37 8.62
CA GLY A 221 -14.37 -7.72 8.10
C GLY A 221 -13.80 -8.67 9.16
N THR A 222 -12.96 -9.59 8.70
CA THR A 222 -12.42 -10.68 9.52
C THR A 222 -10.92 -10.63 9.71
N GLN A 223 -10.24 -9.67 9.09
CA GLN A 223 -8.79 -9.55 9.18
C GLN A 223 -8.35 -8.90 10.50
N PRO A 224 -7.19 -9.28 11.06
CA PRO A 224 -6.65 -8.68 12.28
C PRO A 224 -6.03 -7.30 11.98
N VAL A 225 -6.83 -6.37 11.40
CA VAL A 225 -6.34 -5.08 10.91
C VAL A 225 -5.74 -4.23 12.03
N ALA A 226 -6.45 -4.10 13.14
CA ALA A 226 -6.03 -3.30 14.29
C ALA A 226 -4.70 -3.80 14.89
N GLU A 227 -4.56 -5.11 15.07
CA GLU A 227 -3.33 -5.74 15.61
C GLU A 227 -2.17 -5.57 14.62
N THR A 228 -2.46 -5.68 13.32
CA THR A 228 -1.45 -5.52 12.28
C THR A 228 -0.92 -4.09 12.23
N LEU A 229 -1.80 -3.08 12.31
CA LEU A 229 -1.38 -1.67 12.36
C LEU A 229 -0.52 -1.38 13.60
N ARG A 230 -0.91 -1.88 14.80
CA ARG A 230 -0.09 -1.74 16.01
C ARG A 230 1.27 -2.42 15.86
N HIS A 231 1.32 -3.59 15.23
CA HIS A 231 2.59 -4.24 14.94
C HIS A 231 3.46 -3.40 14.00
N LEU A 232 2.91 -2.84 12.92
CA LEU A 232 3.65 -1.95 12.00
C LEU A 232 4.18 -0.71 12.72
N ALA A 233 3.38 -0.12 13.59
CA ALA A 233 3.78 1.04 14.37
C ALA A 233 4.98 0.75 15.28
N THR A 234 5.06 -0.46 15.83
CA THR A 234 6.13 -0.90 16.72
C THR A 234 7.36 -1.38 15.94
N ALA A 235 7.17 -2.19 14.90
CA ALA A 235 8.25 -2.76 14.11
C ALA A 235 8.92 -1.74 13.17
N GLY A 236 8.20 -0.66 12.85
CA GLY A 236 8.59 0.34 11.87
C GLY A 236 8.21 -0.05 10.45
N LEU A 237 7.58 0.88 9.72
CA LEU A 237 7.24 0.73 8.31
C LEU A 237 8.02 1.75 7.49
N ALA A 238 8.85 1.28 6.57
CA ALA A 238 9.53 2.14 5.61
C ALA A 238 8.66 2.37 4.36
N GLY A 239 7.42 2.83 4.59
CA GLY A 239 6.39 2.96 3.57
C GLY A 239 5.17 3.68 4.09
N THR A 240 4.01 3.35 3.52
CA THR A 240 2.74 4.07 3.71
C THR A 240 1.59 3.10 3.94
N VAL A 241 0.62 3.53 4.74
CA VAL A 241 -0.69 2.91 4.89
C VAL A 241 -1.68 3.69 4.03
N CYS A 242 -2.21 3.09 2.98
CA CYS A 242 -3.13 3.72 2.04
C CYS A 242 -4.55 3.17 2.23
N VAL A 243 -5.50 4.03 2.57
CA VAL A 243 -6.92 3.66 2.67
C VAL A 243 -7.47 3.39 1.28
N GLU A 244 -7.95 2.16 1.05
CA GLU A 244 -8.53 1.71 -0.23
C GLU A 244 -9.92 1.09 -0.04
N VAL A 245 -10.78 1.78 0.67
CA VAL A 245 -12.14 1.34 1.02
C VAL A 245 -13.10 1.56 -0.15
N GLY A 246 -13.96 0.59 -0.42
CA GLY A 246 -14.98 0.67 -1.46
C GLY A 246 -16.16 1.54 -1.06
N THR A 247 -16.30 2.72 -1.65
CA THR A 247 -17.42 3.65 -1.36
C THR A 247 -18.46 3.77 -2.48
N ARG A 248 -18.41 2.86 -3.46
CA ARG A 248 -19.33 2.89 -4.60
C ARG A 248 -20.80 2.74 -4.21
N GLY A 249 -21.07 2.01 -3.12
CA GLY A 249 -22.41 1.65 -2.67
C GLY A 249 -23.02 2.64 -1.68
N VAL A 250 -22.50 3.87 -1.55
CA VAL A 250 -23.04 4.87 -0.63
C VAL A 250 -24.51 5.23 -0.97
N GLU A 251 -25.34 5.35 0.06
CA GLU A 251 -26.78 5.50 -0.06
C GLU A 251 -27.24 6.95 0.10
N TYR A 252 -26.42 7.80 0.74
CA TYR A 252 -26.74 9.21 0.99
C TYR A 252 -25.51 10.12 0.83
N ALA A 253 -25.79 11.41 0.64
CA ALA A 253 -24.75 12.42 0.52
C ALA A 253 -23.96 12.57 1.84
N GLY A 254 -22.63 12.56 1.78
CA GLY A 254 -21.73 12.61 2.92
C GLY A 254 -21.32 11.26 3.48
N GLN A 255 -22.00 10.17 3.15
CA GLN A 255 -21.64 8.83 3.65
C GLN A 255 -20.24 8.39 3.24
N ARG A 256 -19.78 8.74 2.03
CA ARG A 256 -18.41 8.47 1.60
C ARG A 256 -17.40 9.14 2.52
N GLU A 257 -17.59 10.41 2.75
CA GLU A 257 -16.74 11.23 3.61
C GLU A 257 -16.72 10.69 5.04
N GLU A 258 -17.87 10.28 5.57
CA GLU A 258 -17.99 9.63 6.87
C GLU A 258 -17.20 8.32 6.94
N MET A 259 -17.35 7.45 5.95
CA MET A 259 -16.60 6.17 5.87
C MET A 259 -15.09 6.40 5.77
N LEU A 260 -14.65 7.35 4.94
CA LEU A 260 -13.24 7.64 4.76
C LEU A 260 -12.65 8.34 6.00
N ALA A 261 -13.39 9.24 6.65
CA ALA A 261 -12.97 9.84 7.93
C ALA A 261 -12.84 8.79 9.05
N ALA A 262 -13.79 7.86 9.14
CA ALA A 262 -13.73 6.76 10.09
C ALA A 262 -12.53 5.83 9.84
N SER A 263 -12.23 5.54 8.56
CA SER A 263 -11.08 4.71 8.18
C SER A 263 -9.74 5.39 8.52
N LEU A 264 -9.64 6.71 8.32
CA LEU A 264 -8.48 7.50 8.73
C LEU A 264 -8.31 7.50 10.26
N ALA A 265 -9.41 7.72 10.99
CA ALA A 265 -9.39 7.72 12.45
C ALA A 265 -8.95 6.35 13.00
N PHE A 266 -9.48 5.25 12.45
CA PHE A 266 -9.08 3.89 12.79
C PHE A 266 -7.57 3.67 12.55
N ALA A 267 -7.07 4.06 11.39
CA ALA A 267 -5.64 3.94 11.09
C ALA A 267 -4.78 4.67 12.11
N ARG A 268 -5.08 5.95 12.36
CA ARG A 268 -4.31 6.79 13.28
C ARG A 268 -4.37 6.31 14.73
N GLU A 269 -5.54 5.85 15.19
CA GLU A 269 -5.70 5.28 16.53
C GLU A 269 -4.76 4.09 16.74
N HIS A 270 -4.78 3.14 15.83
CA HIS A 270 -4.00 1.91 15.99
C HIS A 270 -2.49 2.08 15.69
N LEU A 271 -2.13 2.99 14.82
CA LEU A 271 -0.72 3.36 14.63
C LEU A 271 -0.18 4.11 15.86
N ALA A 272 -0.92 5.06 16.44
CA ALA A 272 -0.49 5.77 17.65
C ALA A 272 -0.35 4.83 18.85
N ALA A 273 -1.28 3.88 19.03
CA ALA A 273 -1.25 2.92 20.14
C ALA A 273 -0.01 1.99 20.10
N GLY A 274 0.45 1.58 18.92
CA GLY A 274 1.68 0.80 18.78
C GLY A 274 2.96 1.58 19.09
N GLY A 275 2.97 2.90 18.86
CA GLY A 275 4.13 3.77 19.14
C GLY A 275 4.41 3.99 20.62
N THR A 276 3.44 3.83 21.50
CA THR A 276 3.60 4.06 22.95
C THR A 276 4.38 2.96 23.67
N ASP A 277 4.46 1.77 23.11
CA ASP A 277 5.17 0.63 23.73
C ASP A 277 6.70 0.78 23.69
N HIS A 278 7.25 1.60 22.81
CA HIS A 278 8.70 1.86 22.73
C HIS A 278 9.24 2.79 23.80
N HIS A 279 8.42 3.58 24.51
CA HIS A 279 8.88 4.50 25.55
C HIS A 279 9.03 3.85 26.95
N HIS A 280 8.67 2.58 27.15
CA HIS A 280 8.72 1.95 28.47
C HIS A 280 9.89 0.99 28.72
N ASP A 281 10.74 0.68 27.73
CA ASP A 281 11.85 -0.28 27.91
C ASP A 281 13.24 0.37 28.05
N GLY A 282 13.30 1.67 28.36
CA GLY A 282 14.52 2.43 28.67
C GLY A 282 14.91 2.46 30.16
N GLY A 283 14.41 1.54 30.97
CA GLY A 283 14.78 1.40 32.40
C GLY A 283 16.20 0.88 32.57
N VAL A 284 17.20 1.78 32.62
CA VAL A 284 18.57 1.47 33.02
C VAL A 284 18.57 0.87 34.42
N LEU A 285 18.77 -0.45 34.53
CA LEU A 285 19.16 -1.07 35.76
C LEU A 285 20.55 -0.59 36.18
N ARG A 286 20.60 0.35 37.12
CA ARG A 286 21.84 0.69 37.81
C ARG A 286 22.29 -0.52 38.67
N PRO A 287 23.54 -0.97 38.54
CA PRO A 287 24.07 -1.98 39.46
C PRO A 287 24.22 -1.38 40.85
N THR A 288 23.58 -1.95 41.86
CA THR A 288 23.82 -1.68 43.27
C THR A 288 25.18 -2.23 43.64
N THR A 289 26.15 -1.40 43.82
CA THR A 289 27.41 -1.77 44.50
C THR A 289 27.11 -2.00 45.99
N LYS A 290 27.19 -3.23 46.41
CA LYS A 290 27.29 -3.61 47.83
C LYS A 290 28.72 -3.34 48.28
N GLU A 291 28.90 -2.32 49.08
CA GLU A 291 30.08 -2.17 49.95
C GLU A 291 30.13 -3.36 50.94
N MET A 292 31.21 -4.12 50.88
CA MET A 292 31.57 -5.10 51.88
C MET A 292 32.58 -4.43 52.83
N ASP A 293 32.07 -4.02 53.99
CA ASP A 293 32.91 -3.77 55.17
C ASP A 293 33.41 -5.11 55.73
N ARG A 294 34.68 -5.21 56.00
CA ARG A 294 35.30 -6.20 56.85
C ARG A 294 36.11 -5.57 57.95
N PRO A 295 36.20 -6.23 59.13
CA PRO A 295 36.69 -5.71 60.38
C PRO A 295 38.18 -5.46 60.43
#